data_6252268c34bb382db3604d9be36b5fd4
#
_entry.id   6252268c34bb382db3604d9be36b5fd4
#
_cell.length_a   1.000
_cell.length_b   1.000
_cell.length_c   1.000
_cell.angle_alpha   90.00
_cell.angle_beta   90.00
_cell.angle_gamma   90.00
#
_symmetry.space_group_name_H-M   'P 1'
#
loop_
_entity.id
_entity.type
_entity.pdbx_description
1 polymer ?
#
loop_
_entity_poly.entity_id
_entity_poly.type
_entity_poly.pdbx_seq_one_letter_code
_entity_poly.pdbx_strand_id
1 'polypeptide(L)'
;MSSDSLGETMMLPIEGAAALRQILGILSDHDVQDADGRLDALDRRLVLAWSSEEWASLSGTERGIPMSRADAELLVRGLRFTEMMSTHLPVFEQVCAVSDWIVAELEEIFPELG
;
A
#
# COMPACT_ATOMS: atom_id res chain seq x y z
N MET A 1 20.64 -7.20 -13.29
CA MET A 1 19.46 -7.45 -12.43
C MET A 1 18.38 -6.42 -12.71
N SER A 2 17.15 -6.89 -12.77
CA SER A 2 16.02 -6.00 -12.97
C SER A 2 15.81 -5.16 -11.72
N SER A 3 15.50 -3.85 -11.88
CA SER A 3 15.10 -2.98 -10.78
C SER A 3 13.76 -3.40 -10.15
N ASP A 4 13.07 -4.36 -10.78
CA ASP A 4 11.77 -4.86 -10.35
C ASP A 4 11.85 -6.13 -9.51
N SER A 5 13.04 -6.52 -9.07
CA SER A 5 13.16 -7.71 -8.23
C SER A 5 12.44 -7.48 -6.88
N LEU A 6 11.67 -8.48 -6.45
CA LEU A 6 10.94 -8.44 -5.18
C LEU A 6 11.87 -8.84 -4.03
N GLY A 7 12.92 -8.05 -3.82
CA GLY A 7 13.96 -8.37 -2.84
C GLY A 7 13.66 -7.95 -1.42
N GLU A 8 12.64 -7.13 -1.22
CA GLU A 8 12.31 -6.58 0.09
C GLU A 8 10.88 -6.96 0.48
N THR A 9 10.62 -6.95 1.77
CA THR A 9 9.33 -7.32 2.33
C THR A 9 8.87 -6.28 3.32
N MET A 10 7.66 -5.77 3.11
CA MET A 10 7.03 -4.83 4.05
C MET A 10 6.10 -5.60 4.98
N MET A 11 6.34 -5.53 6.28
CA MET A 11 5.50 -6.19 7.27
C MET A 11 4.28 -5.34 7.58
N LEU A 12 3.10 -5.94 7.44
CA LEU A 12 1.82 -5.26 7.67
C LEU A 12 0.90 -6.10 8.55
N PRO A 13 0.23 -5.48 9.54
CA PRO A 13 -0.92 -6.10 10.17
C PRO A 13 -2.10 -6.09 9.19
N ILE A 14 -3.06 -6.99 9.37
CA ILE A 14 -4.19 -7.09 8.45
C ILE A 14 -5.01 -5.79 8.40
N GLU A 15 -5.11 -5.09 9.51
CA GLU A 15 -5.83 -3.81 9.58
C GLU A 15 -5.15 -2.75 8.71
N GLY A 16 -3.83 -2.71 8.74
CA GLY A 16 -3.05 -1.82 7.86
C GLY A 16 -3.20 -2.20 6.40
N ALA A 17 -3.22 -3.50 6.11
CA ALA A 17 -3.43 -3.99 4.75
C ALA A 17 -4.84 -3.63 4.25
N ALA A 18 -5.85 -3.72 5.10
CA ALA A 18 -7.22 -3.33 4.75
C ALA A 18 -7.29 -1.85 4.39
N ALA A 19 -6.65 -1.00 5.19
CA ALA A 19 -6.59 0.43 4.92
C ALA A 19 -5.86 0.71 3.60
N LEU A 20 -4.76 0.03 3.35
CA LEU A 20 -4.01 0.16 2.11
C LEU A 20 -4.86 -0.25 0.90
N ARG A 21 -5.65 -1.31 1.01
CA ARG A 21 -6.54 -1.75 -0.08
C ARG A 21 -7.59 -0.69 -0.39
N GLN A 22 -8.12 0.00 0.61
CA GLN A 22 -9.05 1.10 0.40
C GLN A 22 -8.39 2.24 -0.37
N ILE A 23 -7.16 2.57 -0.03
CA ILE A 23 -6.40 3.60 -0.74
C ILE A 23 -6.15 3.19 -2.19
N LEU A 24 -5.79 1.93 -2.41
CA LEU A 24 -5.58 1.41 -3.77
C LEU A 24 -6.87 1.49 -4.60
N GLY A 25 -8.03 1.26 -3.97
CA GLY A 25 -9.32 1.42 -4.62
C GLY A 25 -9.59 2.87 -5.03
N ILE A 26 -9.27 3.82 -4.16
CA ILE A 26 -9.40 5.25 -4.47
C ILE A 26 -8.52 5.62 -5.67
N LEU A 27 -7.28 5.16 -5.68
CA LEU A 27 -6.35 5.43 -6.78
C LEU A 27 -6.88 4.87 -8.10
N SER A 28 -7.45 3.67 -8.07
CA SER A 28 -8.04 3.05 -9.24
C SER A 28 -9.23 3.87 -9.76
N ASP A 29 -10.08 4.36 -8.85
CA ASP A 29 -11.26 5.15 -9.22
C ASP A 29 -10.91 6.49 -9.83
N HIS A 30 -9.75 7.05 -9.47
CA HIS A 30 -9.28 8.33 -10.01
C HIS A 30 -8.39 8.17 -11.23
N ASP A 31 -8.36 6.96 -11.80
CA ASP A 31 -7.61 6.68 -13.02
C ASP A 31 -6.13 7.07 -12.94
N VAL A 32 -5.53 6.85 -11.78
CA VAL A 32 -4.11 7.03 -11.58
C VAL A 32 -3.36 6.08 -12.51
N GLN A 33 -2.35 6.57 -13.21
CA GLN A 33 -1.63 5.76 -14.18
C GLN A 33 -0.95 4.57 -13.52
N ASP A 34 -1.43 3.40 -13.85
CA ASP A 34 -0.89 2.12 -13.41
C ASP A 34 -0.56 1.29 -14.65
N ALA A 35 0.28 1.86 -15.53
CA ALA A 35 0.56 1.32 -16.85
C ALA A 35 1.07 -0.13 -16.82
N ASP A 36 1.82 -0.47 -15.76
CA ASP A 36 2.38 -1.81 -15.62
C ASP A 36 1.53 -2.73 -14.73
N GLY A 37 0.38 -2.26 -14.27
CA GLY A 37 -0.47 -3.04 -13.38
C GLY A 37 0.13 -3.27 -12.00
N ARG A 38 1.04 -2.42 -11.55
CA ARG A 38 1.75 -2.59 -10.28
C ARG A 38 0.84 -2.44 -9.07
N LEU A 39 -0.07 -1.47 -9.10
CA LEU A 39 -1.02 -1.26 -8.00
C LEU A 39 -2.00 -2.43 -7.90
N ASP A 40 -2.48 -2.93 -9.03
CA ASP A 40 -3.34 -4.11 -9.08
C ASP A 40 -2.61 -5.35 -8.57
N ALA A 41 -1.36 -5.53 -8.99
CA ALA A 41 -0.54 -6.64 -8.53
C ALA A 41 -0.29 -6.56 -7.02
N LEU A 42 -0.07 -5.36 -6.48
CA LEU A 42 0.09 -5.16 -5.05
C LEU A 42 -1.18 -5.54 -4.30
N ASP A 43 -2.35 -5.11 -4.78
CA ASP A 43 -3.62 -5.47 -4.16
C ASP A 43 -3.81 -6.98 -4.12
N ARG A 44 -3.45 -7.68 -5.19
CA ARG A 44 -3.52 -9.16 -5.22
C ARG A 44 -2.62 -9.80 -4.18
N ARG A 45 -1.40 -9.26 -3.99
CA ARG A 45 -0.49 -9.77 -2.96
C ARG A 45 -1.09 -9.60 -1.57
N LEU A 46 -1.74 -8.46 -1.32
CA LEU A 46 -2.42 -8.21 -0.06
C LEU A 46 -3.55 -9.22 0.16
N VAL A 47 -4.39 -9.42 -0.85
CA VAL A 47 -5.51 -10.36 -0.75
C VAL A 47 -5.03 -11.78 -0.45
N LEU A 48 -3.95 -12.20 -1.10
CA LEU A 48 -3.43 -13.57 -0.97
C LEU A 48 -2.64 -13.80 0.32
N ALA A 49 -2.22 -12.74 1.00
CA ALA A 49 -1.41 -12.86 2.21
C ALA A 49 -2.20 -13.40 3.40
N TRP A 50 -3.51 -13.24 3.41
CA TRP A 50 -4.40 -13.73 4.46
C TRP A 50 -5.53 -14.55 3.87
N SER A 51 -6.10 -15.45 4.68
CA SER A 51 -7.24 -16.27 4.27
C SER A 51 -8.52 -15.42 4.23
N SER A 52 -9.55 -15.95 3.55
CA SER A 52 -10.85 -15.29 3.51
C SER A 52 -11.45 -15.10 4.90
N GLU A 53 -11.24 -16.07 5.80
CA GLU A 53 -11.73 -15.98 7.18
C GLU A 53 -11.01 -14.87 7.95
N GLU A 54 -9.69 -14.76 7.75
CA GLU A 54 -8.90 -13.70 8.36
C GLU A 54 -9.36 -12.33 7.88
N TRP A 55 -9.59 -12.18 6.58
CA TRP A 55 -10.11 -10.93 6.01
C TRP A 55 -11.49 -10.58 6.58
N ALA A 56 -12.38 -11.55 6.69
CA ALA A 56 -13.74 -11.32 7.17
C ALA A 56 -13.76 -10.82 8.62
N SER A 57 -12.87 -11.33 9.46
CA SER A 57 -12.80 -10.96 10.88
C SER A 57 -11.77 -9.87 11.16
N LEU A 58 -10.96 -9.49 10.17
CA LEU A 58 -9.81 -8.61 10.31
C LEU A 58 -8.88 -9.09 11.44
N SER A 59 -8.76 -10.39 11.57
CA SER A 59 -7.90 -11.03 12.57
C SER A 59 -6.90 -11.94 11.86
N GLY A 60 -5.64 -11.74 12.16
CA GLY A 60 -4.58 -12.53 11.58
C GLY A 60 -3.24 -12.00 12.05
N THR A 61 -2.20 -12.80 11.86
CA THR A 61 -0.86 -12.36 12.20
C THR A 61 -0.35 -11.38 11.15
N GLU A 62 0.57 -10.54 11.56
CA GLU A 62 1.29 -9.66 10.65
C GLU A 62 1.97 -10.49 9.56
N ARG A 63 1.88 -10.04 8.32
CA ARG A 63 2.45 -10.73 7.17
C ARG A 63 3.39 -9.84 6.38
N GLY A 64 4.38 -10.46 5.75
CA GLY A 64 5.30 -9.76 4.86
C GLY A 64 4.75 -9.68 3.45
N ILE A 65 4.72 -8.49 2.90
CA ILE A 65 4.27 -8.24 1.53
C ILE A 65 5.49 -7.97 0.66
N PRO A 66 5.79 -8.84 -0.31
CA PRO A 66 6.94 -8.63 -1.19
C PRO A 66 6.80 -7.35 -2.01
N MET A 67 7.87 -6.58 -2.11
CA MET A 67 7.87 -5.33 -2.85
C MET A 67 9.18 -5.13 -3.60
N SER A 68 9.09 -4.54 -4.79
CA SER A 68 10.24 -3.98 -5.47
C SER A 68 10.35 -2.50 -5.13
N ARG A 69 11.51 -1.91 -5.41
CA ARG A 69 11.70 -0.47 -5.26
C ARG A 69 10.72 0.32 -6.12
N ALA A 70 10.47 -0.14 -7.35
CA ALA A 70 9.52 0.52 -8.26
C ALA A 70 8.10 0.50 -7.69
N ASP A 71 7.69 -0.61 -7.06
CA ASP A 71 6.39 -0.71 -6.37
C ASP A 71 6.31 0.32 -5.25
N ALA A 72 7.37 0.42 -4.44
CA ALA A 72 7.41 1.34 -3.32
C ALA A 72 7.34 2.81 -3.77
N GLU A 73 8.08 3.17 -4.82
CA GLU A 73 8.05 4.52 -5.37
C GLU A 73 6.66 4.89 -5.87
N LEU A 74 6.01 3.98 -6.59
CA LEU A 74 4.67 4.20 -7.11
C LEU A 74 3.65 4.32 -5.96
N LEU A 75 3.80 3.48 -4.93
CA LEU A 75 2.92 3.51 -3.77
C LEU A 75 3.04 4.84 -3.00
N VAL A 76 4.26 5.32 -2.79
CA VAL A 76 4.48 6.62 -2.11
C VAL A 76 3.77 7.74 -2.88
N ARG A 77 3.95 7.78 -4.19
CA ARG A 77 3.27 8.78 -5.03
C ARG A 77 1.75 8.67 -4.92
N GLY A 78 1.23 7.45 -4.93
CA GLY A 78 -0.21 7.21 -4.80
C GLY A 78 -0.73 7.66 -3.44
N LEU A 79 0.01 7.38 -2.37
CA LEU A 79 -0.38 7.80 -1.02
C LEU A 79 -0.45 9.32 -0.92
N ARG A 80 0.55 10.03 -1.47
CA ARG A 80 0.55 11.50 -1.47
C ARG A 80 -0.60 12.06 -2.32
N PHE A 81 -0.89 11.42 -3.45
CA PHE A 81 -2.04 11.79 -4.27
C PHE A 81 -3.35 11.62 -3.49
N THR A 82 -3.50 10.51 -2.77
CA THR A 82 -4.71 10.24 -1.98
C THR A 82 -4.88 11.28 -0.88
N GLU A 83 -3.79 11.68 -0.21
CA GLU A 83 -3.83 12.75 0.79
C GLU A 83 -4.36 14.05 0.16
N MET A 84 -3.81 14.41 -1.00
CA MET A 84 -4.21 15.63 -1.70
C MET A 84 -5.69 15.61 -2.07
N MET A 85 -6.19 14.47 -2.55
CA MET A 85 -7.58 14.33 -2.98
C MET A 85 -8.56 14.22 -1.82
N SER A 86 -8.08 13.96 -0.61
CA SER A 86 -8.92 13.73 0.56
C SER A 86 -9.05 14.94 1.48
N THR A 87 -8.43 16.07 1.14
CA THR A 87 -8.35 17.23 2.03
C THR A 87 -9.72 17.76 2.49
N HIS A 88 -10.75 17.53 1.70
CA HIS A 88 -12.12 17.99 1.99
C HIS A 88 -13.01 16.89 2.60
N LEU A 89 -12.46 15.69 2.82
CA LEU A 89 -13.22 14.57 3.33
C LEU A 89 -13.11 14.47 4.86
N PRO A 90 -14.16 13.98 5.56
CA PRO A 90 -14.10 13.81 7.01
C PRO A 90 -13.02 12.82 7.46
N VAL A 91 -12.60 11.92 6.57
CA VAL A 91 -11.60 10.88 6.86
C VAL A 91 -10.17 11.33 6.58
N PHE A 92 -9.96 12.60 6.26
CA PHE A 92 -8.64 13.11 5.86
C PHE A 92 -7.54 12.80 6.87
N GLU A 93 -7.80 13.01 8.16
CA GLU A 93 -6.82 12.72 9.20
C GLU A 93 -6.43 11.25 9.25
N GLN A 94 -7.40 10.36 9.05
CA GLN A 94 -7.17 8.92 9.01
C GLN A 94 -6.34 8.52 7.80
N VAL A 95 -6.64 9.12 6.64
CA VAL A 95 -5.87 8.89 5.42
C VAL A 95 -4.42 9.32 5.61
N CYS A 96 -4.21 10.49 6.18
CA CYS A 96 -2.85 10.99 6.44
C CYS A 96 -2.09 10.09 7.42
N ALA A 97 -2.75 9.64 8.48
CA ALA A 97 -2.13 8.78 9.48
C ALA A 97 -1.68 7.45 8.88
N VAL A 98 -2.54 6.81 8.08
CA VAL A 98 -2.23 5.56 7.41
C VAL A 98 -1.13 5.75 6.38
N SER A 99 -1.23 6.81 5.59
CA SER A 99 -0.25 7.14 4.56
C SER A 99 1.14 7.37 5.17
N ASP A 100 1.23 8.18 6.22
CA ASP A 100 2.50 8.47 6.90
C ASP A 100 3.11 7.21 7.50
N TRP A 101 2.28 6.35 8.09
CA TRP A 101 2.75 5.10 8.66
C TRP A 101 3.33 4.18 7.58
N ILE A 102 2.62 4.02 6.45
CA ILE A 102 3.08 3.17 5.36
C ILE A 102 4.35 3.73 4.74
N VAL A 103 4.43 5.04 4.53
CA VAL A 103 5.63 5.68 3.99
C VAL A 103 6.82 5.45 4.92
N ALA A 104 6.62 5.57 6.24
CA ALA A 104 7.68 5.31 7.21
C ALA A 104 8.19 3.86 7.11
N GLU A 105 7.28 2.89 6.98
CA GLU A 105 7.67 1.49 6.80
C GLU A 105 8.45 1.27 5.51
N LEU A 106 8.03 1.93 4.42
CA LEU A 106 8.72 1.83 3.14
C LEU A 106 10.11 2.47 3.20
N GLU A 107 10.27 3.58 3.92
CA GLU A 107 11.56 4.23 4.09
C GLU A 107 12.55 3.38 4.88
N GLU A 108 12.06 2.56 5.81
CA GLU A 108 12.93 1.61 6.53
C GLU A 108 13.48 0.54 5.59
N ILE A 109 12.66 0.08 4.65
CA ILE A 109 13.04 -0.95 3.69
C ILE A 109 13.88 -0.36 2.55
N PHE A 110 13.50 0.82 2.10
CA PHE A 110 14.13 1.53 0.99
C PHE A 110 14.53 2.95 1.44
N PRO A 111 15.65 3.12 2.15
CA PRO A 111 16.02 4.43 2.71
C PRO A 111 16.17 5.54 1.67
N GLU A 112 16.34 5.18 0.41
CA GLU A 112 16.52 6.14 -0.68
C GLU A 112 15.22 6.81 -1.12
N LEU A 113 14.07 6.36 -0.63
CA LEU A 113 12.78 6.95 -0.99
C LEU A 113 12.54 8.30 -0.32
N GLY A 114 13.19 8.54 0.79
CA GLY A 114 13.12 9.81 1.48
C GLY A 114 14.03 10.85 0.82
#